data_d48011bb6e1e3c669b0af00636b61b44
#
_entry.id   d48011bb6e1e3c669b0af00636b61b44
#
_cell.length_a   1.000
_cell.length_b   1.000
_cell.length_c   1.000
_cell.angle_alpha   90.00
_cell.angle_beta   90.00
_cell.angle_gamma   90.00
#
_symmetry.space_group_name_H-M   'P 1'
#
loop_
_entity.id
_entity.type
_entity.pdbx_description
1 polymer ?
#
loop_
_entity_poly.entity_id
_entity_poly.type
_entity_poly.pdbx_seq_one_letter_code
_entity_poly.pdbx_strand_id
1 'polypeptide(L)'
;CAPGGGLNPGQSIPDNLAREVMEETGLSIAVHAPAMVNEFHDPETGFHQIDLFFHATITGGALDPRWIDPEGIVTDRHFFSRDDLLENRIRFKPDSLPHAAWGTTPLYDPLERIVP
;
A
#
# COMPACT_ATOMS: atom_id res chain seq x y z
N CYS A 1 6.44 3.22 -0.81
CA CYS A 1 5.38 2.45 -0.14
C CYS A 1 4.28 2.07 -1.12
N ALA A 2 3.48 1.08 -0.76
CA ALA A 2 2.28 0.76 -1.52
C ALA A 2 1.27 1.92 -1.44
N PRO A 3 0.48 2.16 -2.51
CA PRO A 3 -0.53 3.21 -2.47
C PRO A 3 -1.64 2.90 -1.46
N GLY A 4 -2.17 3.94 -0.83
CA GLY A 4 -3.22 3.83 0.16
C GLY A 4 -3.36 5.07 1.01
N GLY A 5 -4.22 5.03 2.00
CA GLY A 5 -4.45 6.15 2.89
C GLY A 5 -5.37 5.79 4.05
N GLY A 6 -5.70 6.79 4.85
CA GLY A 6 -6.62 6.64 5.97
C GLY A 6 -8.07 6.41 5.53
N LEU A 7 -8.83 5.75 6.38
CA LEU A 7 -10.25 5.49 6.12
C LEU A 7 -11.10 6.74 6.36
N ASN A 8 -12.03 6.99 5.45
CA ASN A 8 -13.08 7.98 5.65
C ASN A 8 -14.30 7.31 6.29
N PRO A 9 -14.92 7.92 7.30
CA PRO A 9 -16.15 7.39 7.89
C PRO A 9 -17.25 7.19 6.84
N GLY A 10 -17.95 6.08 6.91
CA GLY A 10 -19.05 5.77 6.00
C GLY A 10 -18.66 5.20 4.65
N GLN A 11 -17.38 5.08 4.36
CA GLN A 11 -16.87 4.44 3.15
C GLN A 11 -16.30 3.06 3.50
N SER A 12 -16.61 2.04 2.69
CA SER A 12 -16.04 0.70 2.90
C SER A 12 -14.53 0.71 2.71
N ILE A 13 -13.83 -0.26 3.31
CA ILE A 13 -12.38 -0.38 3.15
C ILE A 13 -11.98 -0.56 1.68
N PRO A 14 -12.62 -1.46 0.89
CA PRO A 14 -12.30 -1.58 -0.52
C PRO A 14 -12.55 -0.31 -1.34
N ASP A 15 -13.68 0.37 -1.11
CA ASP A 15 -14.01 1.59 -1.83
C ASP A 15 -13.05 2.73 -1.48
N ASN A 16 -12.68 2.82 -0.20
CA ASN A 16 -11.69 3.81 0.25
C ASN A 16 -10.33 3.57 -0.42
N LEU A 17 -9.90 2.32 -0.49
CA LEU A 17 -8.64 1.97 -1.15
C LEU A 17 -8.67 2.29 -2.65
N ALA A 18 -9.75 1.96 -3.34
CA ALA A 18 -9.89 2.26 -4.77
C ALA A 18 -9.83 3.78 -5.02
N ARG A 19 -10.44 4.59 -4.16
CA ARG A 19 -10.37 6.04 -4.24
C ARG A 19 -8.94 6.55 -4.02
N GLU A 20 -8.27 6.09 -2.98
CA GLU A 20 -6.89 6.50 -2.68
C GLU A 20 -5.94 6.15 -3.83
N VAL A 21 -6.06 4.95 -4.39
CA VAL A 21 -5.21 4.53 -5.52
C VAL A 21 -5.47 5.41 -6.74
N MET A 22 -6.72 5.75 -7.04
CA MET A 22 -7.05 6.68 -8.13
C MET A 22 -6.43 8.06 -7.89
N GLU A 23 -6.55 8.59 -6.70
CA GLU A 23 -5.99 9.91 -6.35
C GLU A 23 -4.47 9.93 -6.47
N GLU A 24 -3.80 8.88 -5.99
CA GLU A 24 -2.35 8.82 -5.95
C GLU A 24 -1.72 8.43 -7.29
N THR A 25 -2.39 7.63 -8.10
CA THR A 25 -1.78 7.00 -9.28
C THR A 25 -2.51 7.24 -10.60
N GLY A 26 -3.78 7.64 -10.57
CA GLY A 26 -4.62 7.70 -11.76
C GLY A 26 -5.12 6.34 -12.25
N LEU A 27 -4.88 5.28 -11.49
CA LEU A 27 -5.30 3.93 -11.86
C LEU A 27 -6.65 3.58 -11.25
N SER A 28 -7.50 2.92 -12.03
CA SER A 28 -8.70 2.24 -11.53
C SER A 28 -8.33 0.81 -11.15
N ILE A 29 -8.83 0.34 -10.01
CA ILE A 29 -8.55 -1.01 -9.52
C ILE A 29 -9.83 -1.72 -9.08
N ALA A 30 -9.79 -3.05 -9.12
CA ALA A 30 -10.70 -3.92 -8.40
C ALA A 30 -9.96 -4.49 -7.17
N VAL A 31 -10.53 -4.29 -6.00
CA VAL A 31 -9.96 -4.76 -4.74
C VAL A 31 -10.47 -6.17 -4.44
N HIS A 32 -9.55 -7.08 -4.15
CA HIS A 32 -9.85 -8.49 -3.87
C HIS A 32 -9.69 -8.82 -2.38
N ALA A 33 -9.12 -9.97 -2.07
CA ALA A 33 -8.98 -10.45 -0.70
C ALA A 33 -7.91 -9.67 0.08
N PRO A 34 -8.04 -9.59 1.42
CA PRO A 34 -6.96 -9.10 2.26
C PRO A 34 -5.68 -9.94 2.08
N ALA A 35 -4.55 -9.25 2.02
CA ALA A 35 -3.24 -9.88 1.86
C ALA A 35 -2.45 -9.90 3.16
N MET A 36 -2.59 -8.87 3.98
CA MET A 36 -1.80 -8.73 5.20
C MET A 36 -2.43 -7.72 6.16
N VAL A 37 -2.29 -7.98 7.44
CA VAL A 37 -2.45 -6.98 8.51
C VAL A 37 -1.06 -6.70 9.06
N ASN A 38 -0.64 -5.44 9.05
CA ASN A 38 0.66 -5.03 9.55
C ASN A 38 0.49 -3.97 10.64
N GLU A 39 1.33 -4.02 11.67
CA GLU A 39 1.34 -3.05 12.74
C GLU A 39 2.67 -2.33 12.79
N PHE A 40 2.62 -0.99 12.82
CA PHE A 40 3.78 -0.14 13.05
C PHE A 40 3.63 0.61 14.35
N HIS A 41 4.73 0.77 15.07
CA HIS A 41 4.73 1.60 16.27
C HIS A 41 6.00 2.43 16.40
N ASP A 42 5.86 3.52 17.12
CA ASP A 42 6.98 4.33 17.58
C ASP A 42 6.96 4.33 19.11
N PRO A 43 7.90 3.63 19.76
CA PRO A 43 7.92 3.55 21.21
C PRO A 43 8.23 4.88 21.91
N GLU A 44 8.81 5.83 21.21
CA GLU A 44 9.14 7.14 21.80
C GLU A 44 7.92 8.06 21.89
N THR A 45 7.06 8.03 20.87
CA THR A 45 5.86 8.88 20.82
C THR A 45 4.59 8.17 21.26
N GLY A 46 4.60 6.82 21.31
CA GLY A 46 3.42 6.01 21.54
C GLY A 46 2.52 5.86 20.31
N PHE A 47 2.97 6.33 19.15
CA PHE A 47 2.22 6.16 17.91
C PHE A 47 2.10 4.67 17.54
N HIS A 48 0.89 4.25 17.19
CA HIS A 48 0.62 2.87 16.78
C HIS A 48 -0.40 2.90 15.65
N GLN A 49 -0.06 2.25 14.53
CA GLN A 49 -0.86 2.22 13.33
C GLN A 49 -1.07 0.79 12.87
N ILE A 50 -2.29 0.48 12.46
CA ILE A 50 -2.65 -0.80 11.84
C ILE A 50 -2.89 -0.53 10.36
N ASP A 51 -2.16 -1.23 9.49
CA ASP A 51 -2.32 -1.16 8.05
C ASP A 51 -2.94 -2.46 7.52
N LEU A 52 -3.96 -2.30 6.70
CA LEU A 52 -4.59 -3.41 5.99
C LEU A 52 -4.17 -3.37 4.52
N PHE A 53 -3.55 -4.45 4.07
CA PHE A 53 -3.12 -4.61 2.68
C PHE A 53 -4.07 -5.56 1.95
N PHE A 54 -4.38 -5.23 0.71
CA PHE A 54 -5.28 -6.00 -0.13
C PHE A 54 -4.63 -6.33 -1.46
N HIS A 55 -4.95 -7.50 -2.00
CA HIS A 55 -4.71 -7.79 -3.40
C HIS A 55 -5.66 -6.97 -4.26
N ALA A 56 -5.17 -6.48 -5.38
CA ALA A 56 -5.98 -5.73 -6.33
C ALA A 56 -5.49 -5.98 -7.76
N THR A 57 -6.38 -5.77 -8.72
CA THR A 57 -6.06 -5.79 -10.14
C THR A 57 -6.37 -4.43 -10.76
N ILE A 58 -5.53 -4.01 -11.71
CA ILE A 58 -5.76 -2.78 -12.45
C ILE A 58 -6.85 -3.04 -13.48
N THR A 59 -7.91 -2.23 -13.44
CA THR A 59 -9.05 -2.33 -14.36
C THR A 59 -9.06 -1.22 -15.41
N GLY A 60 -8.29 -0.17 -15.23
CA GLY A 60 -8.21 0.94 -16.17
C GLY A 60 -7.09 1.91 -15.85
N GLY A 61 -6.75 2.74 -16.83
CA GLY A 61 -5.68 3.72 -16.71
C GLY A 61 -4.29 3.16 -16.93
N ALA A 62 -3.31 4.05 -16.90
CA ALA A 62 -1.88 3.73 -16.95
C ALA A 62 -1.13 4.76 -16.11
N LEU A 63 0.06 4.42 -15.64
CA LEU A 63 0.89 5.40 -14.95
C LEU A 63 1.30 6.52 -15.91
N ASP A 64 0.97 7.75 -15.56
CA ASP A 64 1.31 8.95 -16.31
C ASP A 64 2.18 9.84 -15.41
N PRO A 65 3.40 10.19 -15.84
CA PRO A 65 4.28 11.07 -15.06
C PRO A 65 3.69 12.46 -14.80
N ARG A 66 2.68 12.85 -15.60
CA ARG A 66 1.98 14.14 -15.46
C ARG A 66 0.82 14.10 -14.48
N TRP A 67 0.45 12.92 -13.98
CA TRP A 67 -0.63 12.80 -13.00
C TRP A 67 -0.29 13.55 -11.72
N ILE A 68 -1.23 14.35 -11.26
CA ILE A 68 -1.09 15.11 -10.01
C ILE A 68 -2.01 14.53 -8.96
N ASP A 69 -1.43 14.10 -7.85
CA ASP A 69 -2.18 13.71 -6.67
C ASP A 69 -2.89 14.95 -6.10
N PRO A 70 -4.23 14.94 -5.94
CA PRO A 70 -4.97 16.07 -5.39
C PRO A 70 -4.46 16.55 -4.02
N GLU A 71 -3.93 15.64 -3.20
CA GLU A 71 -3.36 15.97 -1.90
C GLU A 71 -1.89 16.38 -1.97
N GLY A 72 -1.25 16.21 -3.12
CA GLY A 72 0.15 16.60 -3.34
C GLY A 72 1.19 15.79 -2.58
N ILE A 73 0.82 14.62 -2.06
CA ILE A 73 1.69 13.77 -1.23
C ILE A 73 2.54 12.86 -2.11
N VAL A 74 1.94 12.23 -3.12
CA VAL A 74 2.61 11.30 -4.02
C VAL A 74 3.11 12.05 -5.25
N THR A 75 4.42 12.07 -5.44
CA THR A 75 5.08 12.80 -6.54
C THR A 75 5.71 11.90 -7.59
N ASP A 76 5.87 10.61 -7.29
CA ASP A 76 6.47 9.64 -8.21
C ASP A 76 5.85 8.26 -8.01
N ARG A 77 5.75 7.48 -9.11
CA ARG A 77 5.09 6.17 -9.11
C ARG A 77 5.82 5.23 -10.04
N HIS A 78 6.05 4.01 -9.57
CA HIS A 78 6.68 2.96 -10.35
C HIS A 78 6.04 1.61 -10.10
N PHE A 79 6.03 0.77 -11.12
CA PHE A 79 5.78 -0.66 -10.96
C PHE A 79 7.08 -1.37 -10.60
N PHE A 80 7.00 -2.23 -9.60
CA PHE A 80 8.11 -3.07 -9.18
C PHE A 80 7.72 -4.53 -9.28
N SER A 81 8.60 -5.35 -9.85
CA SER A 81 8.42 -6.79 -9.85
C SER A 81 8.81 -7.38 -8.49
N ARG A 82 8.41 -8.64 -8.26
CA ARG A 82 8.86 -9.38 -7.09
C ARG A 82 10.39 -9.44 -7.00
N ASP A 83 11.06 -9.67 -8.14
CA ASP A 83 12.52 -9.75 -8.20
C ASP A 83 13.16 -8.42 -7.84
N ASP A 84 12.59 -7.30 -8.24
CA ASP A 84 13.08 -5.97 -7.86
C ASP A 84 13.12 -5.81 -6.34
N LEU A 85 12.10 -6.30 -5.64
CA LEU A 85 12.02 -6.23 -4.18
C LEU A 85 12.95 -7.24 -3.51
N LEU A 86 13.01 -8.48 -4.01
CA LEU A 86 13.82 -9.55 -3.41
C LEU A 86 15.31 -9.34 -3.60
N GLU A 87 15.73 -8.68 -4.67
CA GLU A 87 17.16 -8.38 -4.95
C GLU A 87 17.68 -7.17 -4.16
N ASN A 88 16.86 -6.60 -3.25
CA ASN A 88 17.21 -5.45 -2.42
C ASN A 88 17.67 -4.21 -3.19
N ARG A 89 17.17 -4.03 -4.41
CA ARG A 89 17.47 -2.85 -5.23
C ARG A 89 16.71 -1.62 -4.75
N ILE A 90 15.68 -1.83 -3.92
CA ILE A 90 14.75 -0.81 -3.48
C ILE A 90 14.56 -0.96 -1.97
N ARG A 91 14.57 0.16 -1.28
CA ARG A 91 14.20 0.19 0.13
C ARG A 91 12.67 0.26 0.25
N PHE A 92 12.09 -0.68 0.98
CA PHE A 92 10.65 -0.74 1.19
C PHE A 92 10.30 -1.22 2.61
N LYS A 93 9.07 -0.93 3.00
CA LYS A 93 8.42 -1.42 4.21
C LYS A 93 6.95 -1.73 3.90
N PRO A 94 6.30 -2.66 4.56
CA PRO A 94 6.85 -3.60 5.56
C PRO A 94 7.75 -4.65 4.93
N ASP A 95 8.63 -5.27 5.73
CA ASP A 95 9.58 -6.28 5.24
C ASP A 95 8.88 -7.50 4.63
N SER A 96 7.69 -7.83 5.10
CA SER A 96 6.88 -8.96 4.61
C SER A 96 6.15 -8.67 3.30
N LEU A 97 6.25 -7.45 2.75
CA LEU A 97 5.50 -7.03 1.57
C LEU A 97 5.60 -7.99 0.39
N PRO A 98 6.79 -8.51 -0.01
CA PRO A 98 6.87 -9.48 -1.10
C PRO A 98 6.10 -10.77 -0.85
N HIS A 99 6.10 -11.26 0.38
CA HIS A 99 5.35 -12.47 0.74
C HIS A 99 3.84 -12.25 0.69
N ALA A 100 3.37 -11.08 1.14
CA ALA A 100 1.96 -10.71 1.05
C ALA A 100 1.52 -10.49 -0.40
N ALA A 101 2.29 -9.75 -1.18
CA ALA A 101 1.93 -9.34 -2.54
C ALA A 101 1.82 -10.52 -3.51
N TRP A 102 2.68 -11.53 -3.41
CA TRP A 102 2.69 -12.70 -4.30
C TRP A 102 2.27 -14.01 -3.61
N GLY A 103 1.87 -13.93 -2.35
CA GLY A 103 1.33 -15.07 -1.63
C GLY A 103 -0.17 -15.24 -1.83
N THR A 104 -0.70 -16.37 -1.41
CA THR A 104 -2.13 -16.70 -1.48
C THR A 104 -2.81 -16.77 -0.12
N THR A 105 -2.03 -16.83 0.95
CA THR A 105 -2.53 -16.90 2.32
C THR A 105 -2.38 -15.54 2.99
N PRO A 106 -3.43 -14.98 3.61
CA PRO A 106 -3.32 -13.73 4.36
C PRO A 106 -2.30 -13.84 5.48
N LEU A 107 -1.50 -12.79 5.64
CA LEU A 107 -0.47 -12.71 6.66
C LEU A 107 -0.88 -11.76 7.78
N TYR A 108 -0.51 -12.12 9.00
CA TYR A 108 -0.41 -11.15 10.09
C TYR A 108 1.07 -10.85 10.34
N ASP A 109 1.45 -9.59 10.16
CA ASP A 109 2.82 -9.15 10.37
C ASP A 109 2.92 -8.59 11.80
N PRO A 110 3.79 -9.17 12.64
CA PRO A 110 3.89 -8.73 14.02
C PRO A 110 4.38 -7.29 14.13
N LEU A 111 4.16 -6.72 15.30
CA LEU A 111 4.46 -5.34 15.63
C LEU A 111 5.87 -4.93 15.18
N GLU A 112 5.94 -3.99 14.26
CA GLU A 112 7.17 -3.50 13.67
C GLU A 112 7.44 -2.07 14.13
N ARG A 113 8.70 -1.80 14.45
CA ARG A 113 9.09 -0.44 14.82
C ARG A 113 9.21 0.44 13.58
N ILE A 114 8.61 1.63 13.65
CA ILE A 114 8.78 2.63 12.61
C ILE A 114 10.25 3.07 12.56
N VAL A 115 10.80 3.02 11.36
CA VAL A 115 12.14 3.54 11.07
C VAL A 115 12.02 4.84 10.30
N PRO A 116 12.82 5.85 10.66
CA PRO A 116 12.82 7.11 9.93
C PRO A 116 13.36 6.99 8.51
#